data_e08c433806fb6a0578a7ca6a8ebb0514
#
_entry.id   e08c433806fb6a0578a7ca6a8ebb0514
#
_cell.length_a   1.000
_cell.length_b   1.000
_cell.length_c   1.000
_cell.angle_alpha   90.00
_cell.angle_beta   90.00
_cell.angle_gamma   90.00
#
_symmetry.space_group_name_H-M   'P 1'
#
loop_
_entity.id
_entity.type
_entity.pdbx_description
1 polymer ?
#
loop_
_entity_poly.entity_id
_entity_poly.type
_entity_poly.pdbx_seq_one_letter_code
_entity_poly.pdbx_strand_id
1 'polypeptide(L)'
;MMPASISHEGYSAQPMHSFWDNFWALAGWRDAARLARALGQVGRADALDEEHGRFRSELQASLAATMAQHAIPHLPGAAELGDFDPSSSTLIFSPAGAEHLVPQAALDATWQRYWDEAQRRMPGSPNAGSDWLDYTPYELRSVSALLRLGHADRTLAMLDFFHRDQRPAGWNHWAEVVGRLPREPRFIGDMPHAWISSDYIRSALDLLAFERDSDRALVLAAGVPIDWLRSGPVAVQGLGTSFGKLTYRLALAGDHLQLTLGGRLSEPPGGLWLQWQGRLHRVPAGATAWALPLGDQP
;
A
#
# COMPACT_ATOMS: atom_id res chain seq x y z
N MET A 1 12.31 19.06 6.22
CA MET A 1 11.17 18.35 6.84
C MET A 1 10.03 19.32 7.14
N MET A 2 8.80 18.80 7.22
CA MET A 2 7.65 19.56 7.74
C MET A 2 7.87 19.93 9.20
N PRO A 3 7.26 21.03 9.70
CA PRO A 3 7.32 21.39 11.11
C PRO A 3 6.79 20.29 12.03
N ALA A 4 7.24 20.27 13.29
CA ALA A 4 6.69 19.38 14.30
C ALA A 4 5.18 19.60 14.48
N SER A 5 4.41 18.54 14.52
CA SER A 5 2.95 18.53 14.62
C SER A 5 2.45 17.36 15.47
N ILE A 6 1.17 17.41 15.86
CA ILE A 6 0.50 16.25 16.43
C ILE A 6 0.23 15.17 15.36
N SER A 7 0.52 15.50 14.09
CA SER A 7 0.27 14.66 12.92
C SER A 7 -1.20 14.19 12.88
N HIS A 8 -1.44 12.93 12.53
CA HIS A 8 -2.77 12.32 12.57
C HIS A 8 -3.23 11.97 14.00
N GLU A 9 -2.99 12.83 14.96
CA GLU A 9 -3.24 12.65 16.41
C GLU A 9 -2.32 11.60 17.09
N GLY A 10 -1.40 11.01 16.35
CA GLY A 10 -0.46 10.01 16.88
C GLY A 10 0.52 10.58 17.92
N TYR A 11 0.79 11.90 17.85
CA TYR A 11 1.75 12.59 18.71
C TYR A 11 1.08 13.71 19.54
N SER A 12 -0.15 13.50 19.98
CA SER A 12 -0.93 14.51 20.70
C SER A 12 -0.34 14.89 22.07
N ALA A 13 0.47 14.01 22.69
CA ALA A 13 1.15 14.33 23.95
C ALA A 13 2.31 15.34 23.77
N GLN A 14 3.03 15.25 22.67
CA GLN A 14 4.11 16.15 22.29
C GLN A 14 4.27 16.14 20.76
N PRO A 15 4.20 17.32 20.10
CA PRO A 15 4.39 17.42 18.66
C PRO A 15 5.77 16.90 18.22
N MET A 16 5.80 16.13 17.11
CA MET A 16 6.99 15.48 16.56
C MET A 16 7.14 15.78 15.06
N HIS A 17 8.33 15.55 14.53
CA HIS A 17 8.56 15.56 13.08
C HIS A 17 8.17 14.19 12.50
N SER A 18 6.88 14.05 12.19
CA SER A 18 6.28 12.82 11.68
C SER A 18 6.66 12.54 10.23
N PHE A 19 7.05 11.30 9.91
CA PHE A 19 7.26 10.89 8.52
C PHE A 19 5.95 10.73 7.74
N TRP A 20 4.83 10.51 8.39
CA TRP A 20 3.50 10.61 7.79
C TRP A 20 3.28 11.97 7.12
N ASP A 21 3.47 13.05 7.84
CA ASP A 21 3.30 14.41 7.31
C ASP A 21 4.27 14.68 6.15
N ASN A 22 5.49 14.17 6.28
CA ASN A 22 6.51 14.35 5.26
C ASN A 22 6.21 13.58 3.96
N PHE A 23 5.66 12.36 4.04
CA PHE A 23 5.22 11.62 2.86
C PHE A 23 4.04 12.31 2.16
N TRP A 24 3.08 12.84 2.91
CA TRP A 24 2.00 13.64 2.34
C TRP A 24 2.49 14.93 1.70
N ALA A 25 3.41 15.64 2.33
CA ALA A 25 4.02 16.84 1.77
C ALA A 25 4.77 16.51 0.46
N LEU A 26 5.54 15.43 0.42
CA LEU A 26 6.24 14.99 -0.79
C LEU A 26 5.25 14.73 -1.95
N ALA A 27 4.18 14.00 -1.68
CA ALA A 27 3.12 13.77 -2.67
C ALA A 27 2.45 15.08 -3.10
N GLY A 28 2.17 15.96 -2.15
CA GLY A 28 1.54 17.27 -2.38
C GLY A 28 2.37 18.17 -3.32
N TRP A 29 3.68 18.27 -3.13
CA TRP A 29 4.57 19.03 -4.03
C TRP A 29 4.53 18.47 -5.46
N ARG A 30 4.67 17.17 -5.61
CA ARG A 30 4.59 16.49 -6.91
C ARG A 30 3.25 16.76 -7.62
N ASP A 31 2.15 16.61 -6.89
CA ASP A 31 0.82 16.72 -7.49
C ASP A 31 0.45 18.19 -7.78
N ALA A 32 0.95 19.13 -6.96
CA ALA A 32 0.85 20.56 -7.25
C ALA A 32 1.60 20.95 -8.56
N ALA A 33 2.80 20.40 -8.77
CA ALA A 33 3.54 20.61 -10.03
C ALA A 33 2.78 20.04 -11.23
N ARG A 34 2.21 18.85 -11.11
CA ARG A 34 1.37 18.24 -12.16
C ARG A 34 0.15 19.08 -12.48
N LEU A 35 -0.54 19.58 -11.46
CA LEU A 35 -1.70 20.45 -11.62
C LEU A 35 -1.32 21.78 -12.30
N ALA A 36 -0.22 22.41 -11.88
CA ALA A 36 0.27 23.62 -12.50
C ALA A 36 0.57 23.42 -14.01
N ARG A 37 1.17 22.28 -14.39
CA ARG A 37 1.38 21.94 -15.81
C ARG A 37 0.08 21.76 -16.56
N ALA A 38 -0.88 21.06 -15.99
CA ALA A 38 -2.20 20.86 -16.62
C ALA A 38 -2.94 22.19 -16.86
N LEU A 39 -2.68 23.20 -16.01
CA LEU A 39 -3.22 24.56 -16.13
C LEU A 39 -2.36 25.48 -17.00
N GLY A 40 -1.31 24.96 -17.66
CA GLY A 40 -0.42 25.75 -18.51
C GLY A 40 0.55 26.68 -17.75
N GLN A 41 0.64 26.56 -16.42
CA GLN A 41 1.51 27.37 -15.56
C GLN A 41 2.92 26.76 -15.47
N VAL A 42 3.64 26.70 -16.60
CA VAL A 42 4.90 25.94 -16.70
C VAL A 42 5.95 26.43 -15.69
N GLY A 43 6.21 27.75 -15.61
CA GLY A 43 7.21 28.28 -14.67
C GLY A 43 6.89 27.99 -13.20
N ARG A 44 5.60 27.96 -12.84
CA ARG A 44 5.19 27.53 -11.48
C ARG A 44 5.40 26.04 -11.27
N ALA A 45 5.12 25.23 -12.28
CA ALA A 45 5.34 23.79 -12.21
C ALA A 45 6.82 23.48 -12.02
N ASP A 46 7.72 24.15 -12.74
CA ASP A 46 9.17 23.95 -12.64
C ASP A 46 9.68 24.33 -11.25
N ALA A 47 9.22 25.46 -10.69
CA ALA A 47 9.57 25.85 -9.32
C ALA A 47 9.08 24.82 -8.27
N LEU A 48 7.88 24.26 -8.46
CA LEU A 48 7.34 23.21 -7.58
C LEU A 48 8.12 21.89 -7.71
N ASP A 49 8.62 21.54 -8.89
CA ASP A 49 9.47 20.36 -9.07
C ASP A 49 10.85 20.54 -8.42
N GLU A 50 11.42 21.75 -8.45
CA GLU A 50 12.65 22.04 -7.72
C GLU A 50 12.46 21.88 -6.20
N GLU A 51 11.36 22.41 -5.65
CA GLU A 51 10.99 22.24 -4.24
C GLU A 51 10.79 20.76 -3.89
N HIS A 52 10.05 20.02 -4.72
CA HIS A 52 9.87 18.59 -4.57
C HIS A 52 11.21 17.85 -4.52
N GLY A 53 12.13 18.19 -5.42
CA GLY A 53 13.47 17.59 -5.49
C GLY A 53 14.31 17.86 -4.23
N ARG A 54 14.31 19.10 -3.72
CA ARG A 54 14.98 19.47 -2.47
C ARG A 54 14.38 18.73 -1.29
N PHE A 55 13.06 18.81 -1.14
CA PHE A 55 12.33 18.16 -0.05
C PHE A 55 12.58 16.65 -0.02
N ARG A 56 12.55 16.01 -1.19
CA ARG A 56 12.86 14.57 -1.33
C ARG A 56 14.25 14.23 -0.81
N SER A 57 15.27 15.02 -1.17
CA SER A 57 16.65 14.78 -0.72
C SER A 57 16.80 14.96 0.78
N GLU A 58 16.17 15.98 1.35
CA GLU A 58 16.15 16.22 2.80
C GLU A 58 15.41 15.10 3.55
N LEU A 59 14.27 14.64 3.01
CA LEU A 59 13.52 13.52 3.60
C LEU A 59 14.34 12.24 3.60
N GLN A 60 15.03 11.94 2.50
CA GLN A 60 15.93 10.79 2.43
C GLN A 60 17.04 10.85 3.48
N ALA A 61 17.69 12.01 3.61
CA ALA A 61 18.73 12.21 4.60
C ALA A 61 18.19 12.09 6.03
N SER A 62 16.99 12.61 6.30
CA SER A 62 16.34 12.51 7.60
C SER A 62 15.98 11.07 7.96
N LEU A 63 15.40 10.30 7.03
CA LEU A 63 15.10 8.88 7.23
C LEU A 63 16.38 8.11 7.60
N ALA A 64 17.44 8.28 6.81
CA ALA A 64 18.72 7.61 7.04
C ALA A 64 19.35 8.01 8.41
N ALA A 65 19.31 9.30 8.75
CA ALA A 65 19.84 9.80 10.03
C ALA A 65 19.04 9.25 11.21
N THR A 66 17.71 9.25 11.13
CA THR A 66 16.83 8.72 12.19
C THR A 66 17.07 7.23 12.41
N MET A 67 17.12 6.44 11.33
CA MET A 67 17.40 5.00 11.42
C MET A 67 18.77 4.72 12.07
N ALA A 68 19.79 5.50 11.70
CA ALA A 68 21.13 5.38 12.29
C ALA A 68 21.16 5.81 13.75
N GLN A 69 20.54 6.94 14.09
CA GLN A 69 20.51 7.49 15.45
C GLN A 69 19.86 6.54 16.45
N HIS A 70 18.76 5.93 16.05
CA HIS A 70 17.98 4.99 16.88
C HIS A 70 18.42 3.54 16.73
N ALA A 71 19.41 3.25 15.87
CA ALA A 71 19.90 1.90 15.57
C ALA A 71 18.76 0.93 15.19
N ILE A 72 17.79 1.39 14.38
CA ILE A 72 16.62 0.63 13.96
C ILE A 72 16.75 0.15 12.51
N PRO A 73 16.32 -1.08 12.18
CA PRO A 73 16.33 -1.60 10.81
C PRO A 73 15.08 -1.24 10.02
N HIS A 74 14.03 -0.76 10.66
CA HIS A 74 12.70 -0.47 10.08
C HIS A 74 12.51 1.02 9.82
N LEU A 75 11.46 1.37 9.09
CA LEU A 75 11.03 2.76 8.89
C LEU A 75 10.54 3.35 10.22
N PRO A 76 11.00 4.57 10.59
CA PRO A 76 10.52 5.27 11.77
C PRO A 76 9.18 5.97 11.52
N GLY A 77 8.37 6.11 12.58
CA GLY A 77 7.16 6.94 12.56
C GLY A 77 7.48 8.43 12.73
N ALA A 78 8.37 8.78 13.66
CA ALA A 78 8.85 10.14 13.91
C ALA A 78 10.36 10.20 14.06
N ALA A 79 10.95 11.36 13.73
CA ALA A 79 12.40 11.55 13.76
C ALA A 79 12.96 11.51 15.19
N GLU A 80 12.23 12.04 16.16
CA GLU A 80 12.67 12.11 17.57
C GLU A 80 12.62 10.76 18.27
N LEU A 81 11.71 9.90 17.89
CA LEU A 81 11.43 8.64 18.59
C LEU A 81 12.03 7.42 17.90
N GLY A 82 12.11 7.42 16.57
CA GLY A 82 12.44 6.20 15.82
C GLY A 82 11.43 5.07 16.07
N ASP A 83 10.21 5.43 16.44
CA ASP A 83 9.13 4.50 16.80
C ASP A 83 8.66 3.67 15.61
N PHE A 84 8.02 2.56 15.92
CA PHE A 84 7.47 1.66 14.91
C PHE A 84 6.00 2.02 14.62
N ASP A 85 5.76 2.63 13.46
CA ASP A 85 4.42 2.94 12.96
C ASP A 85 4.25 2.43 11.52
N PRO A 86 3.91 1.15 11.35
CA PRO A 86 3.76 0.55 10.04
C PRO A 86 2.58 1.14 9.25
N SER A 87 1.51 1.58 9.93
CA SER A 87 0.34 2.18 9.28
C SER A 87 0.69 3.49 8.58
N SER A 88 1.44 4.36 9.25
CA SER A 88 1.94 5.61 8.67
C SER A 88 3.00 5.36 7.61
N SER A 89 3.85 4.36 7.81
CA SER A 89 4.92 3.99 6.87
C SER A 89 4.41 3.52 5.51
N THR A 90 3.15 3.06 5.41
CA THR A 90 2.56 2.65 4.12
C THR A 90 2.54 3.76 3.08
N LEU A 91 2.52 5.02 3.51
CA LEU A 91 2.52 6.18 2.63
C LEU A 91 3.77 6.29 1.75
N ILE A 92 4.86 5.65 2.15
CA ILE A 92 6.09 5.62 1.33
C ILE A 92 5.83 5.01 -0.04
N PHE A 93 4.95 4.01 -0.14
CA PHE A 93 4.54 3.41 -1.42
C PHE A 93 3.52 4.26 -2.15
N SER A 94 2.47 4.67 -1.43
CA SER A 94 1.39 5.46 -2.02
C SER A 94 0.69 6.28 -0.92
N PRO A 95 0.55 7.59 -1.13
CA PRO A 95 0.73 8.29 -2.41
C PRO A 95 2.15 8.81 -2.68
N ALA A 96 3.13 8.64 -1.78
CA ALA A 96 4.43 9.30 -1.94
C ALA A 96 5.25 8.75 -3.13
N GLY A 97 5.22 7.43 -3.39
CA GLY A 97 6.06 6.80 -4.41
C GLY A 97 7.55 6.95 -4.08
N ALA A 98 7.89 6.80 -2.82
CA ALA A 98 9.18 7.17 -2.24
C ALA A 98 9.96 5.95 -1.70
N GLU A 99 9.53 4.74 -2.02
CA GLU A 99 10.17 3.50 -1.55
C GLU A 99 11.66 3.42 -1.90
N HIS A 100 12.05 4.07 -2.98
CA HIS A 100 13.43 4.15 -3.44
C HIS A 100 14.35 5.05 -2.56
N LEU A 101 13.77 5.81 -1.62
CA LEU A 101 14.54 6.67 -0.70
C LEU A 101 15.21 5.89 0.44
N VAL A 102 14.84 4.65 0.64
CA VAL A 102 15.36 3.79 1.70
C VAL A 102 15.89 2.48 1.12
N PRO A 103 16.81 1.78 1.83
CA PRO A 103 17.22 0.45 1.42
C PRO A 103 16.05 -0.53 1.42
N GLN A 104 16.00 -1.46 0.46
CA GLN A 104 14.98 -2.51 0.40
C GLN A 104 14.90 -3.27 1.74
N ALA A 105 16.03 -3.53 2.38
CA ALA A 105 16.09 -4.21 3.68
C ALA A 105 15.30 -3.47 4.78
N ALA A 106 15.18 -2.14 4.71
CA ALA A 106 14.37 -1.39 5.68
C ALA A 106 12.87 -1.58 5.43
N LEU A 107 12.46 -1.63 4.17
CA LEU A 107 11.09 -1.98 3.79
C LEU A 107 10.76 -3.40 4.26
N ASP A 108 11.60 -4.36 3.94
CA ASP A 108 11.42 -5.76 4.33
C ASP A 108 11.36 -5.91 5.86
N ALA A 109 12.25 -5.26 6.60
CA ALA A 109 12.27 -5.29 8.07
C ALA A 109 10.98 -4.69 8.67
N THR A 110 10.47 -3.59 8.08
CA THR A 110 9.23 -2.94 8.55
C THR A 110 8.05 -3.90 8.43
N TRP A 111 7.82 -4.47 7.26
CA TRP A 111 6.65 -5.32 7.04
C TRP A 111 6.83 -6.75 7.50
N GLN A 112 8.06 -7.24 7.70
CA GLN A 112 8.30 -8.48 8.42
C GLN A 112 7.91 -8.32 9.90
N ARG A 113 8.36 -7.25 10.57
CA ARG A 113 7.98 -6.95 11.95
C ARG A 113 6.46 -6.79 12.09
N TYR A 114 5.84 -6.03 11.19
CA TYR A 114 4.38 -5.88 11.18
C TYR A 114 3.66 -7.23 11.04
N TRP A 115 4.12 -8.07 10.12
CA TRP A 115 3.55 -9.40 9.91
C TRP A 115 3.65 -10.27 11.18
N ASP A 116 4.80 -10.28 11.83
CA ASP A 116 5.01 -11.05 13.05
C ASP A 116 4.08 -10.57 14.19
N GLU A 117 3.88 -9.25 14.32
CA GLU A 117 2.92 -8.67 15.27
C GLU A 117 1.47 -8.97 14.89
N ALA A 118 1.09 -8.86 13.62
CA ALA A 118 -0.26 -9.13 13.14
C ALA A 118 -0.69 -10.59 13.36
N GLN A 119 0.24 -11.53 13.19
CA GLN A 119 -0.01 -12.96 13.42
C GLN A 119 -0.47 -13.26 14.85
N ARG A 120 -0.12 -12.43 15.84
CA ARG A 120 -0.57 -12.61 17.25
C ARG A 120 -2.10 -12.54 17.37
N ARG A 121 -2.77 -11.88 16.44
CA ARG A 121 -4.23 -11.74 16.38
C ARG A 121 -4.92 -12.82 15.54
N MET A 122 -4.15 -13.62 14.80
CA MET A 122 -4.69 -14.60 13.86
C MET A 122 -4.83 -15.98 14.54
N PRO A 123 -6.05 -16.51 14.73
CA PRO A 123 -6.24 -17.84 15.28
C PRO A 123 -5.52 -18.91 14.45
N GLY A 124 -4.81 -19.80 15.13
CA GLY A 124 -4.07 -20.89 14.48
C GLY A 124 -2.70 -20.50 13.91
N SER A 125 -2.30 -19.23 14.02
CA SER A 125 -0.93 -18.82 13.70
C SER A 125 0.07 -19.37 14.73
N PRO A 126 1.30 -19.73 14.29
CA PRO A 126 2.38 -20.11 15.22
C PRO A 126 2.70 -19.02 16.26
N ASN A 127 2.47 -17.76 15.90
CA ASN A 127 2.70 -16.61 16.73
C ASN A 127 1.43 -16.09 17.44
N ALA A 128 0.33 -16.86 17.43
CA ALA A 128 -0.91 -16.45 18.06
C ALA A 128 -0.69 -16.18 19.56
N GLY A 129 -1.01 -14.96 20.00
CA GLY A 129 -0.92 -14.52 21.39
C GLY A 129 -2.27 -14.10 21.95
N SER A 130 -2.35 -14.02 23.28
CA SER A 130 -3.54 -13.54 23.97
C SER A 130 -3.39 -12.12 24.51
N ASP A 131 -2.26 -11.49 24.28
CA ASP A 131 -1.83 -10.26 24.93
C ASP A 131 -2.25 -8.97 24.17
N TRP A 132 -2.70 -9.07 22.92
CA TRP A 132 -3.25 -7.90 22.25
C TRP A 132 -4.69 -7.63 22.71
N LEU A 133 -5.02 -6.36 22.92
CA LEU A 133 -6.33 -5.95 23.45
C LEU A 133 -7.20 -5.27 22.39
N ASP A 134 -6.63 -4.36 21.64
CA ASP A 134 -7.31 -3.58 20.60
C ASP A 134 -6.36 -3.28 19.44
N TYR A 135 -6.94 -2.90 18.31
CA TYR A 135 -6.21 -2.45 17.12
C TYR A 135 -7.06 -1.46 16.33
N THR A 136 -6.45 -0.79 15.39
CA THR A 136 -7.18 0.04 14.42
C THR A 136 -7.18 -0.62 13.05
N PRO A 137 -8.34 -0.78 12.40
CA PRO A 137 -8.41 -1.26 11.03
C PRO A 137 -7.74 -0.35 9.98
N TYR A 138 -7.16 0.79 10.35
CA TYR A 138 -6.19 1.51 9.51
C TYR A 138 -5.04 0.62 9.03
N GLU A 139 -4.77 -0.46 9.73
CA GLU A 139 -3.82 -1.49 9.33
C GLU A 139 -4.17 -2.18 8.00
N LEU A 140 -5.39 -2.01 7.47
CA LEU A 140 -5.75 -2.39 6.11
C LEU A 140 -4.81 -1.77 5.05
N ARG A 141 -4.18 -0.63 5.34
CA ARG A 141 -3.16 -0.04 4.47
C ARG A 141 -1.95 -0.96 4.30
N SER A 142 -1.59 -1.70 5.35
CA SER A 142 -0.47 -2.65 5.31
C SER A 142 -0.72 -3.83 4.35
N VAL A 143 -1.98 -4.14 4.05
CA VAL A 143 -2.35 -5.10 3.00
C VAL A 143 -1.76 -4.70 1.66
N SER A 144 -1.94 -3.43 1.26
CA SER A 144 -1.36 -2.88 0.03
C SER A 144 0.17 -2.85 0.07
N ALA A 145 0.78 -2.56 1.23
CA ALA A 145 2.24 -2.56 1.37
C ALA A 145 2.83 -3.96 1.19
N LEU A 146 2.26 -4.97 1.85
CA LEU A 146 2.66 -6.37 1.68
C LEU A 146 2.53 -6.83 0.22
N LEU A 147 1.46 -6.41 -0.45
CA LEU A 147 1.24 -6.74 -1.86
C LEU A 147 2.33 -6.15 -2.76
N ARG A 148 2.69 -4.88 -2.55
CA ARG A 148 3.74 -4.18 -3.31
C ARG A 148 5.12 -4.80 -3.10
N LEU A 149 5.34 -5.41 -1.93
CA LEU A 149 6.55 -6.18 -1.60
C LEU A 149 6.51 -7.63 -2.11
N GLY A 150 5.43 -8.05 -2.78
CA GLY A 150 5.32 -9.38 -3.38
C GLY A 150 4.77 -10.46 -2.45
N HIS A 151 4.29 -10.11 -1.26
CA HIS A 151 3.74 -11.05 -0.26
C HIS A 151 2.23 -11.25 -0.42
N ALA A 152 1.79 -11.79 -1.56
CA ALA A 152 0.37 -11.99 -1.85
C ALA A 152 -0.33 -12.93 -0.84
N ASP A 153 0.35 -13.94 -0.34
CA ASP A 153 -0.14 -14.86 0.69
C ASP A 153 -0.46 -14.14 2.01
N ARG A 154 0.47 -13.31 2.49
CA ARG A 154 0.27 -12.49 3.70
C ARG A 154 -0.85 -11.46 3.51
N THR A 155 -0.92 -10.87 2.33
CA THR A 155 -1.98 -9.94 1.93
C THR A 155 -3.36 -10.58 2.05
N LEU A 156 -3.53 -11.78 1.50
CA LEU A 156 -4.78 -12.51 1.57
C LEU A 156 -5.13 -12.95 3.00
N ALA A 157 -4.14 -13.38 3.78
CA ALA A 157 -4.32 -13.74 5.18
C ALA A 157 -4.77 -12.54 6.03
N MET A 158 -4.20 -11.34 5.79
CA MET A 158 -4.61 -10.11 6.46
C MET A 158 -6.04 -9.71 6.10
N LEU A 159 -6.41 -9.77 4.83
CA LEU A 159 -7.79 -9.47 4.42
C LEU A 159 -8.79 -10.44 5.02
N ASP A 160 -8.47 -11.74 5.05
CA ASP A 160 -9.31 -12.75 5.69
C ASP A 160 -9.48 -12.46 7.18
N PHE A 161 -8.38 -12.10 7.88
CA PHE A 161 -8.44 -11.70 9.28
C PHE A 161 -9.38 -10.51 9.48
N PHE A 162 -9.20 -9.41 8.75
CA PHE A 162 -10.04 -8.23 8.91
C PHE A 162 -11.51 -8.51 8.62
N HIS A 163 -11.82 -9.33 7.62
CA HIS A 163 -13.19 -9.72 7.33
C HIS A 163 -13.84 -10.52 8.44
N ARG A 164 -13.11 -11.49 8.99
CA ARG A 164 -13.65 -12.34 10.07
C ARG A 164 -13.76 -11.60 11.39
N ASP A 165 -12.88 -10.65 11.65
CA ASP A 165 -12.87 -9.86 12.88
C ASP A 165 -13.65 -8.55 12.76
N GLN A 166 -14.41 -8.34 11.70
CA GLN A 166 -15.25 -7.15 11.54
C GLN A 166 -16.27 -7.03 12.67
N ARG A 167 -16.28 -5.90 13.35
CA ARG A 167 -17.14 -5.66 14.52
C ARG A 167 -17.93 -4.36 14.41
N PRO A 168 -19.22 -4.37 14.80
CA PRO A 168 -20.01 -5.55 15.16
C PRO A 168 -20.24 -6.46 13.94
N ALA A 169 -20.25 -7.76 14.17
CA ALA A 169 -20.51 -8.73 13.11
C ALA A 169 -21.85 -8.46 12.41
N GLY A 170 -21.87 -8.54 11.09
CA GLY A 170 -23.06 -8.36 10.26
C GLY A 170 -23.45 -6.90 9.98
N TRP A 171 -22.75 -5.91 10.50
CA TRP A 171 -23.04 -4.49 10.21
C TRP A 171 -22.44 -4.02 8.87
N ASN A 172 -21.47 -4.76 8.34
CA ASN A 172 -20.77 -4.45 7.08
C ASN A 172 -20.15 -3.04 7.02
N HIS A 173 -19.70 -2.56 8.18
CA HIS A 173 -19.00 -1.30 8.33
C HIS A 173 -17.71 -1.49 9.12
N TRP A 174 -16.81 -0.54 8.99
CA TRP A 174 -15.55 -0.51 9.72
C TRP A 174 -15.60 0.54 10.82
N ALA A 175 -15.12 0.17 11.99
CA ALA A 175 -14.88 1.07 13.10
C ALA A 175 -13.45 1.60 13.07
N GLU A 176 -13.20 2.77 13.65
CA GLU A 176 -11.87 3.34 13.77
C GLU A 176 -10.94 2.50 14.65
N VAL A 177 -11.47 2.02 15.77
CA VAL A 177 -10.77 1.16 16.72
C VAL A 177 -11.64 -0.05 17.03
N VAL A 178 -11.01 -1.20 17.21
CA VAL A 178 -11.68 -2.46 17.53
C VAL A 178 -11.02 -3.08 18.75
N GLY A 179 -11.76 -3.13 19.86
CA GLY A 179 -11.37 -3.81 21.09
C GLY A 179 -11.82 -5.26 21.13
N ARG A 180 -11.20 -6.06 21.99
CA ARG A 180 -11.54 -7.49 22.15
C ARG A 180 -12.80 -7.71 22.95
N LEU A 181 -13.03 -6.91 23.98
CA LEU A 181 -14.05 -7.14 24.98
C LEU A 181 -15.28 -6.26 24.73
N PRO A 182 -16.45 -6.84 24.41
CA PRO A 182 -17.68 -6.09 24.28
C PRO A 182 -17.99 -5.30 25.58
N ARG A 183 -18.50 -4.08 25.43
CA ARG A 183 -18.87 -3.16 26.52
C ARG A 183 -17.70 -2.56 27.30
N GLU A 184 -16.48 -2.86 26.95
CA GLU A 184 -15.33 -2.14 27.47
C GLU A 184 -15.14 -0.83 26.68
N PRO A 185 -14.53 0.21 27.28
CA PRO A 185 -14.11 1.40 26.54
C PRO A 185 -13.25 1.00 25.33
N ARG A 186 -13.42 1.67 24.20
CA ARG A 186 -12.74 1.38 22.93
C ARG A 186 -13.11 0.04 22.27
N PHE A 187 -14.19 -0.62 22.68
CA PHE A 187 -14.64 -1.82 21.95
C PHE A 187 -14.94 -1.50 20.48
N ILE A 188 -15.56 -0.35 20.23
CA ILE A 188 -15.73 0.22 18.90
C ILE A 188 -15.41 1.70 19.01
N GLY A 189 -14.52 2.20 18.15
CA GLY A 189 -14.31 3.63 17.95
C GLY A 189 -15.40 4.23 17.08
N ASP A 190 -15.10 5.34 16.43
CA ASP A 190 -16.02 6.01 15.50
C ASP A 190 -16.52 5.05 14.42
N MET A 191 -17.83 4.99 14.19
CA MET A 191 -18.47 4.03 13.28
C MET A 191 -19.78 4.59 12.69
N PRO A 192 -20.01 4.47 11.37
CA PRO A 192 -19.11 3.93 10.34
C PRO A 192 -17.95 4.85 10.05
N HIS A 193 -16.73 4.33 9.98
CA HIS A 193 -15.53 5.10 9.71
C HIS A 193 -15.18 5.08 8.22
N ALA A 194 -15.44 6.19 7.54
CA ALA A 194 -15.32 6.28 6.07
C ALA A 194 -13.86 6.14 5.59
N TRP A 195 -12.91 6.61 6.36
CA TRP A 195 -11.49 6.49 6.02
C TRP A 195 -11.05 5.02 5.95
N ILE A 196 -11.36 4.24 6.96
CA ILE A 196 -11.06 2.80 6.96
C ILE A 196 -11.80 2.07 5.84
N SER A 197 -13.05 2.47 5.55
CA SER A 197 -13.79 1.92 4.42
C SER A 197 -13.08 2.20 3.09
N SER A 198 -12.46 3.37 2.93
CA SER A 198 -11.66 3.69 1.73
C SER A 198 -10.38 2.85 1.65
N ASP A 199 -9.70 2.65 2.78
CA ASP A 199 -8.51 1.79 2.85
C ASP A 199 -8.84 0.33 2.50
N TYR A 200 -10.01 -0.16 2.95
CA TYR A 200 -10.51 -1.48 2.57
C TYR A 200 -10.77 -1.60 1.06
N ILE A 201 -11.52 -0.65 0.49
CA ILE A 201 -11.82 -0.65 -0.95
C ILE A 201 -10.52 -0.65 -1.75
N ARG A 202 -9.57 0.20 -1.36
CA ARG A 202 -8.26 0.27 -2.00
C ARG A 202 -7.51 -1.06 -1.91
N SER A 203 -7.43 -1.65 -0.71
CA SER A 203 -6.74 -2.92 -0.50
C SER A 203 -7.33 -4.05 -1.35
N ALA A 204 -8.66 -4.09 -1.48
CA ALA A 204 -9.34 -5.07 -2.31
C ALA A 204 -9.07 -4.83 -3.82
N LEU A 205 -9.07 -3.58 -4.27
CA LEU A 205 -8.78 -3.24 -5.67
C LEU A 205 -7.32 -3.48 -6.02
N ASP A 206 -6.39 -3.19 -5.10
CA ASP A 206 -4.95 -3.39 -5.30
C ASP A 206 -4.60 -4.87 -5.59
N LEU A 207 -5.40 -5.84 -5.10
CA LEU A 207 -5.25 -7.25 -5.48
C LEU A 207 -5.33 -7.45 -7.00
N LEU A 208 -6.19 -6.67 -7.64
CA LEU A 208 -6.49 -6.77 -9.06
C LEU A 208 -5.63 -5.82 -9.89
N ALA A 209 -5.47 -4.58 -9.45
CA ALA A 209 -4.62 -3.61 -10.10
C ALA A 209 -4.27 -2.46 -9.17
N PHE A 210 -3.01 -2.03 -9.18
CA PHE A 210 -2.57 -0.83 -8.49
C PHE A 210 -1.61 0.01 -9.33
N GLU A 211 -1.64 1.31 -9.09
CA GLU A 211 -0.67 2.24 -9.64
C GLU A 211 0.58 2.28 -8.74
N ARG A 212 1.76 2.14 -9.35
CA ARG A 212 3.03 2.32 -8.67
C ARG A 212 3.48 3.75 -8.86
N ASP A 213 3.39 4.54 -7.79
CA ASP A 213 3.55 6.00 -7.85
C ASP A 213 5.00 6.42 -8.20
N SER A 214 5.99 5.63 -7.81
CA SER A 214 7.42 5.95 -8.00
C SER A 214 7.84 6.09 -9.47
N ASP A 215 7.26 5.30 -10.38
CA ASP A 215 7.57 5.34 -11.81
C ASP A 215 6.33 5.49 -12.70
N ARG A 216 5.16 5.63 -12.10
CA ARG A 216 3.87 5.72 -12.81
C ARG A 216 3.58 4.48 -13.65
N ALA A 217 3.90 3.31 -13.14
CA ALA A 217 3.53 2.03 -13.73
C ALA A 217 2.13 1.61 -13.28
N LEU A 218 1.53 0.69 -14.03
CA LEU A 218 0.31 -0.01 -13.64
C LEU A 218 0.64 -1.50 -13.47
N VAL A 219 0.36 -2.04 -12.27
CA VAL A 219 0.65 -3.42 -11.92
C VAL A 219 -0.67 -4.18 -11.81
N LEU A 220 -0.77 -5.31 -12.50
CA LEU A 220 -1.96 -6.15 -12.59
C LEU A 220 -1.81 -7.42 -11.75
N ALA A 221 -2.93 -7.90 -11.22
CA ALA A 221 -3.14 -9.22 -10.63
C ALA A 221 -2.18 -9.60 -9.48
N ALA A 222 -1.61 -8.61 -8.81
CA ALA A 222 -0.60 -8.82 -7.77
C ALA A 222 -1.06 -9.72 -6.61
N GLY A 223 -2.35 -9.67 -6.28
CA GLY A 223 -2.96 -10.47 -5.22
C GLY A 223 -3.84 -11.63 -5.71
N VAL A 224 -3.80 -11.96 -6.99
CA VAL A 224 -4.62 -13.04 -7.56
C VAL A 224 -3.97 -14.39 -7.29
N PRO A 225 -4.56 -15.26 -6.42
CA PRO A 225 -4.00 -16.58 -6.16
C PRO A 225 -4.31 -17.55 -7.30
N ILE A 226 -3.45 -18.57 -7.46
CA ILE A 226 -3.62 -19.61 -8.49
C ILE A 226 -4.97 -20.33 -8.38
N ASP A 227 -5.50 -20.50 -7.18
CA ASP A 227 -6.76 -21.22 -6.95
C ASP A 227 -7.99 -20.48 -7.51
N TRP A 228 -7.94 -19.15 -7.56
CA TRP A 228 -8.97 -18.39 -8.26
C TRP A 228 -8.95 -18.71 -9.75
N LEU A 229 -7.77 -18.78 -10.34
CA LEU A 229 -7.61 -19.07 -11.76
C LEU A 229 -7.95 -20.54 -12.10
N ARG A 230 -7.75 -21.45 -11.16
CA ARG A 230 -8.20 -22.87 -11.28
C ARG A 230 -9.73 -22.96 -11.27
N SER A 231 -10.39 -22.10 -10.51
CA SER A 231 -11.86 -22.03 -10.45
C SER A 231 -12.47 -21.34 -11.66
N GLY A 232 -11.71 -20.52 -12.37
CA GLY A 232 -12.14 -19.78 -13.56
C GLY A 232 -11.28 -18.52 -13.80
N PRO A 233 -11.50 -17.84 -14.91
CA PRO A 233 -10.74 -16.63 -15.22
C PRO A 233 -11.11 -15.47 -14.28
N VAL A 234 -10.11 -14.69 -13.91
CA VAL A 234 -10.31 -13.39 -13.23
C VAL A 234 -10.45 -12.31 -14.29
N ALA A 235 -11.49 -11.49 -14.19
CA ALA A 235 -11.75 -10.39 -15.11
C ALA A 235 -12.02 -9.08 -14.37
N VAL A 236 -11.45 -8.02 -14.90
CA VAL A 236 -11.67 -6.63 -14.46
C VAL A 236 -12.27 -5.87 -15.64
N GLN A 237 -13.35 -5.13 -15.41
CA GLN A 237 -14.02 -4.35 -16.46
C GLN A 237 -14.14 -2.89 -16.08
N GLY A 238 -13.54 -2.01 -16.89
CA GLY A 238 -13.73 -0.57 -16.81
C GLY A 238 -13.22 0.08 -15.52
N LEU A 239 -12.24 -0.55 -14.82
CA LEU A 239 -11.63 0.04 -13.63
C LEU A 239 -10.97 1.37 -13.99
N GLY A 240 -11.36 2.44 -13.29
CA GLY A 240 -10.77 3.77 -13.47
C GLY A 240 -9.34 3.79 -12.94
N THR A 241 -8.41 4.26 -13.77
CA THR A 241 -7.01 4.51 -13.41
C THR A 241 -6.59 5.90 -13.89
N SER A 242 -5.44 6.40 -13.43
CA SER A 242 -4.84 7.63 -13.95
C SER A 242 -4.50 7.56 -15.44
N PHE A 243 -4.49 6.38 -16.03
CA PHE A 243 -4.16 6.12 -17.44
C PHE A 243 -5.40 5.84 -18.30
N GLY A 244 -6.59 5.87 -17.71
CA GLY A 244 -7.85 5.57 -18.37
C GLY A 244 -8.59 4.38 -17.78
N LYS A 245 -9.51 3.78 -18.56
CA LYS A 245 -10.30 2.64 -18.11
C LYS A 245 -9.60 1.32 -18.44
N LEU A 246 -9.18 0.62 -17.39
CA LEU A 246 -8.57 -0.70 -17.47
C LEU A 246 -9.66 -1.78 -17.62
N THR A 247 -9.47 -2.64 -18.60
CA THR A 247 -10.19 -3.90 -18.74
C THR A 247 -9.17 -5.00 -19.01
N TYR A 248 -9.22 -6.07 -18.25
CA TYR A 248 -8.38 -7.24 -18.53
C TYR A 248 -9.06 -8.54 -18.10
N ARG A 249 -8.58 -9.63 -18.68
CA ARG A 249 -8.94 -11.01 -18.30
C ARG A 249 -7.66 -11.81 -18.16
N LEU A 250 -7.50 -12.47 -17.01
CA LEU A 250 -6.41 -13.38 -16.71
C LEU A 250 -6.97 -14.79 -16.56
N ALA A 251 -6.39 -15.76 -17.25
CA ALA A 251 -6.84 -17.16 -17.24
C ALA A 251 -5.65 -18.11 -17.26
N LEU A 252 -5.85 -19.33 -16.76
CA LEU A 252 -4.96 -20.46 -17.00
C LEU A 252 -5.22 -21.05 -18.39
N ALA A 253 -4.17 -21.29 -19.17
CA ALA A 253 -4.21 -21.92 -20.46
C ALA A 253 -3.04 -22.93 -20.56
N GLY A 254 -3.29 -24.15 -20.10
CA GLY A 254 -2.23 -25.16 -19.95
C GLY A 254 -1.20 -24.74 -18.91
N ASP A 255 0.06 -24.64 -19.32
CA ASP A 255 1.20 -24.22 -18.51
C ASP A 255 1.49 -22.71 -18.56
N HIS A 256 0.55 -21.90 -19.03
CA HIS A 256 0.70 -20.45 -19.16
C HIS A 256 -0.42 -19.70 -18.45
N LEU A 257 -0.10 -18.50 -17.98
CA LEU A 257 -1.08 -17.44 -17.69
C LEU A 257 -1.34 -16.67 -18.97
N GLN A 258 -2.60 -16.61 -19.39
CA GLN A 258 -3.04 -15.82 -20.53
C GLN A 258 -3.67 -14.52 -20.05
N LEU A 259 -3.04 -13.40 -20.36
CA LEU A 259 -3.56 -12.06 -20.15
C LEU A 259 -4.17 -11.56 -21.45
N THR A 260 -5.43 -11.07 -21.39
CA THR A 260 -6.07 -10.34 -22.48
C THR A 260 -6.41 -8.94 -21.98
N LEU A 261 -6.04 -7.92 -22.75
CA LEU A 261 -6.22 -6.52 -22.42
C LEU A 261 -7.26 -5.88 -23.33
N GLY A 262 -8.08 -4.99 -22.76
CA GLY A 262 -9.09 -4.22 -23.44
C GLY A 262 -9.32 -2.88 -22.77
N GLY A 263 -10.37 -2.16 -23.21
CA GLY A 263 -10.69 -0.85 -22.66
C GLY A 263 -9.97 0.30 -23.39
N ARG A 264 -10.00 1.47 -22.76
CA ARG A 264 -9.34 2.68 -23.25
C ARG A 264 -8.26 3.09 -22.25
N LEU A 265 -7.15 2.40 -22.31
CA LEU A 265 -5.98 2.63 -21.46
C LEU A 265 -4.87 3.27 -22.30
N SER A 266 -4.36 4.41 -21.84
CA SER A 266 -3.11 4.97 -22.34
C SER A 266 -1.94 4.20 -21.74
N GLU A 267 -0.85 4.04 -22.48
CA GLU A 267 0.35 3.38 -21.97
C GLU A 267 0.88 4.10 -20.73
N PRO A 268 0.98 3.41 -19.56
CA PRO A 268 1.56 4.02 -18.37
C PRO A 268 3.06 4.36 -18.61
N PRO A 269 3.57 5.51 -18.17
CA PRO A 269 4.99 5.88 -18.35
C PRO A 269 5.97 4.82 -17.84
N GLY A 270 5.69 4.21 -16.68
CA GLY A 270 6.49 3.12 -16.12
C GLY A 270 6.17 1.74 -16.71
N GLY A 271 5.24 1.68 -17.67
CA GLY A 271 4.80 0.46 -18.33
C GLY A 271 3.70 -0.29 -17.60
N LEU A 272 3.21 -1.33 -18.26
CA LEU A 272 2.22 -2.26 -17.72
C LEU A 272 2.95 -3.52 -17.24
N TRP A 273 2.60 -3.99 -16.05
CA TRP A 273 3.24 -5.14 -15.41
C TRP A 273 2.21 -6.14 -14.94
N LEU A 274 2.52 -7.42 -15.02
CA LEU A 274 1.82 -8.49 -14.32
C LEU A 274 2.69 -8.91 -13.14
N GLN A 275 2.15 -8.88 -11.92
CA GLN A 275 2.82 -9.45 -10.76
C GLN A 275 2.31 -10.87 -10.54
N TRP A 276 3.21 -11.83 -10.56
CA TRP A 276 2.89 -13.23 -10.36
C TRP A 276 3.88 -13.88 -9.42
N GLN A 277 3.40 -14.54 -8.37
CA GLN A 277 4.23 -15.18 -7.34
C GLN A 277 5.35 -14.26 -6.82
N GLY A 278 5.00 -13.02 -6.50
CA GLY A 278 5.93 -12.00 -6.01
C GLY A 278 6.90 -11.42 -7.05
N ARG A 279 6.84 -11.86 -8.32
CA ARG A 279 7.70 -11.38 -9.40
C ARG A 279 6.96 -10.48 -10.36
N LEU A 280 7.63 -9.41 -10.78
CA LEU A 280 7.10 -8.48 -11.78
C LEU A 280 7.51 -8.91 -13.18
N HIS A 281 6.54 -9.06 -14.08
CA HIS A 281 6.74 -9.39 -15.49
C HIS A 281 6.20 -8.24 -16.34
N ARG A 282 7.06 -7.65 -17.16
CA ARG A 282 6.66 -6.53 -18.02
C ARG A 282 5.80 -7.04 -19.17
N VAL A 283 4.61 -6.47 -19.30
CA VAL A 283 3.73 -6.71 -20.45
C VAL A 283 4.27 -5.89 -21.62
N PRO A 284 4.42 -6.46 -22.83
CA PRO A 284 4.89 -5.69 -23.99
C PRO A 284 3.97 -4.52 -24.31
N ALA A 285 4.57 -3.38 -24.65
CA ALA A 285 3.81 -2.17 -25.00
C ALA A 285 2.87 -2.45 -26.20
N GLY A 286 1.64 -1.96 -26.10
CA GLY A 286 0.62 -2.14 -27.15
C GLY A 286 0.05 -3.57 -27.25
N ALA A 287 0.44 -4.49 -26.38
CA ALA A 287 -0.11 -5.84 -26.39
C ALA A 287 -1.60 -5.82 -26.05
N THR A 288 -2.42 -6.52 -26.82
CA THR A 288 -3.82 -6.82 -26.51
C THR A 288 -4.00 -8.21 -25.90
N ALA A 289 -3.01 -9.06 -26.08
CA ALA A 289 -2.89 -10.37 -25.45
C ALA A 289 -1.42 -10.70 -25.20
N TRP A 290 -1.15 -11.39 -24.10
CA TRP A 290 0.18 -11.82 -23.72
C TRP A 290 0.10 -13.07 -22.85
N ALA A 291 1.11 -13.94 -22.99
CA ALA A 291 1.20 -15.18 -22.23
C ALA A 291 2.47 -15.22 -21.40
N LEU A 292 2.35 -15.60 -20.14
CA LEU A 292 3.47 -15.84 -19.23
C LEU A 292 3.57 -17.33 -18.94
N PRO A 293 4.68 -18.00 -19.29
CA PRO A 293 4.92 -19.38 -18.89
C PRO A 293 4.99 -19.51 -17.36
N LEU A 294 4.30 -20.50 -16.80
CA LEU A 294 4.30 -20.72 -15.35
C LEU A 294 5.60 -21.32 -14.84
N GLY A 295 6.47 -21.84 -15.74
CA GLY A 295 7.64 -22.60 -15.37
C GLY A 295 7.26 -23.95 -14.74
N ASP A 296 8.24 -24.81 -14.52
CA ASP A 296 8.04 -26.00 -13.70
C ASP A 296 7.74 -25.51 -12.27
N GLN A 297 6.52 -25.68 -11.82
CA GLN A 297 6.16 -25.42 -10.42
C GLN A 297 6.92 -26.45 -9.56
N PRO A 298 7.62 -26.04 -8.49
CA PRO A 298 8.25 -26.97 -7.58
C PRO A 298 7.21 -27.81 -6.83
#